data_4383d69e580b4b28c325e3243b5ddb88
#
_entry.id   4383d69e580b4b28c325e3243b5ddb88
#
_cell.length_a   1.000
_cell.length_b   1.000
_cell.length_c   1.000
_cell.angle_alpha   90.00
_cell.angle_beta   90.00
_cell.angle_gamma   90.00
#
_symmetry.space_group_name_H-M   'P 1'
#
loop_
_entity.id
_entity.type
_entity.pdbx_description
1 polymer ?
#
loop_
_entity_poly.entity_id
_entity_poly.type
_entity_poly.pdbx_seq_one_letter_code
_entity_poly.pdbx_strand_id
1 'polypeptide(L)'
;MDAQMSVGVENSVMPKMREVFLPRLAKSILKPVSNNQTNVVTVDAAGAPDLTPEQRQKLTITVLPNTMIGSNSGPLFSGQVGISTVPSELVRDMLPPGVLQHTFDITVQAPGIAVFTTPAPMTFPNVFNAAPGTKLNFLSFDHTTGRLVIEGTATVSADGLSVSTDPGTGITHPGWHGLTPPGGPNDPPCDPKAPRDVDRLPIVVTAGLQNQFFVKPETKKLRPQ
;
A
#
# COMPACT_ATOMS: atom_id res chain seq x y z
N MET A 1 27.75 -23.92 -56.18
CA MET A 1 26.50 -24.27 -55.48
C MET A 1 26.56 -23.59 -54.10
N ASP A 2 26.07 -22.38 -54.04
CA ASP A 2 26.11 -21.59 -52.81
C ASP A 2 24.78 -21.75 -52.07
N ALA A 3 24.85 -22.39 -50.92
CA ALA A 3 23.70 -22.51 -50.02
C ALA A 3 23.57 -21.24 -49.21
N GLN A 4 22.62 -20.35 -49.57
CA GLN A 4 22.21 -19.25 -48.75
C GLN A 4 21.40 -19.77 -47.57
N MET A 5 21.99 -19.70 -46.36
CA MET A 5 21.26 -19.82 -45.11
C MET A 5 20.48 -18.52 -44.88
N SER A 6 19.17 -18.57 -45.03
CA SER A 6 18.28 -17.50 -44.55
C SER A 6 18.09 -17.68 -43.05
N VAL A 7 18.71 -16.82 -42.25
CA VAL A 7 18.39 -16.69 -40.83
C VAL A 7 17.05 -15.99 -40.73
N GLY A 8 16.02 -16.74 -40.37
CA GLY A 8 14.73 -16.15 -40.00
C GLY A 8 14.88 -15.33 -38.74
N VAL A 9 14.72 -14.03 -38.88
CA VAL A 9 14.56 -13.14 -37.73
C VAL A 9 13.15 -13.40 -37.19
N GLU A 10 13.06 -14.22 -36.18
CA GLU A 10 11.83 -14.30 -35.41
C GLU A 10 11.51 -12.90 -34.86
N ASN A 11 10.36 -12.36 -35.26
CA ASN A 11 9.80 -11.16 -34.68
C ASN A 11 9.60 -11.41 -33.17
N SER A 12 10.59 -11.05 -32.38
CA SER A 12 10.42 -10.96 -30.95
C SER A 12 9.42 -9.85 -30.69
N VAL A 13 8.17 -10.24 -30.44
CA VAL A 13 7.14 -9.32 -29.94
C VAL A 13 7.68 -8.77 -28.62
N MET A 14 8.17 -7.53 -28.66
CA MET A 14 8.56 -6.82 -27.45
C MET A 14 7.37 -6.91 -26.49
N PRO A 15 7.55 -7.40 -25.26
CA PRO A 15 6.47 -7.40 -24.30
C PRO A 15 6.01 -5.95 -24.14
N LYS A 16 4.71 -5.71 -24.39
CA LYS A 16 4.08 -4.41 -24.22
C LYS A 16 4.43 -3.93 -22.82
N MET A 17 5.18 -2.83 -22.72
CA MET A 17 5.51 -2.26 -21.41
C MET A 17 4.20 -2.04 -20.65
N ARG A 18 4.09 -2.66 -19.49
CA ARG A 18 2.93 -2.47 -18.60
C ARG A 18 2.92 -1.04 -18.13
N GLU A 19 1.74 -0.43 -18.18
CA GLU A 19 1.54 0.92 -17.70
C GLU A 19 1.82 0.95 -16.19
N VAL A 20 2.85 1.70 -15.77
CA VAL A 20 3.22 1.87 -14.37
C VAL A 20 2.49 3.08 -13.84
N PHE A 21 1.57 2.86 -12.91
CA PHE A 21 0.85 3.97 -12.29
C PHE A 21 1.65 4.52 -11.10
N LEU A 22 2.11 5.76 -11.25
CA LEU A 22 2.78 6.50 -10.18
C LEU A 22 1.79 7.52 -9.61
N PRO A 23 1.32 7.36 -8.37
CA PRO A 23 0.54 8.42 -7.74
C PRO A 23 1.42 9.67 -7.62
N ARG A 24 0.95 10.79 -8.19
CA ARG A 24 1.65 12.07 -8.06
C ARG A 24 1.63 12.51 -6.61
N LEU A 25 2.82 12.80 -6.08
CA LEU A 25 2.98 13.56 -4.84
C LEU A 25 2.38 14.97 -5.05
N ALA A 26 1.22 15.21 -4.48
CA ALA A 26 0.79 16.58 -4.28
C ALA A 26 1.65 17.16 -3.16
N LYS A 27 2.56 18.07 -3.46
CA LYS A 27 3.43 18.70 -2.44
C LYS A 27 2.64 19.31 -1.28
N SER A 28 1.40 19.71 -1.51
CA SER A 28 0.49 20.27 -0.50
C SER A 28 0.10 19.29 0.61
N ILE A 29 0.19 17.96 0.37
CA ILE A 29 -0.17 16.96 1.41
C ILE A 29 0.97 16.70 2.41
N LEU A 30 2.20 17.07 2.07
CA LEU A 30 3.35 16.85 2.92
C LEU A 30 3.36 17.83 4.10
N LYS A 31 3.39 17.31 5.31
CA LYS A 31 3.47 18.07 6.55
C LYS A 31 4.85 17.89 7.19
N PRO A 32 5.46 18.95 7.72
CA PRO A 32 6.74 18.83 8.40
C PRO A 32 6.60 18.02 9.68
N VAL A 33 7.60 17.17 9.96
CA VAL A 33 7.72 16.38 11.17
C VAL A 33 9.12 16.52 11.75
N SER A 34 9.22 16.48 13.06
CA SER A 34 10.49 16.58 13.79
C SER A 34 10.76 15.27 14.55
N ASN A 35 12.00 14.80 14.50
CA ASN A 35 12.38 13.53 15.12
C ASN A 35 12.60 13.64 16.65
N ASN A 36 12.51 14.83 17.22
CA ASN A 36 12.69 15.07 18.67
C ASN A 36 11.37 15.09 19.46
N GLN A 37 10.22 14.96 18.78
CA GLN A 37 8.90 15.00 19.41
C GLN A 37 7.92 14.09 18.68
N THR A 38 6.80 13.79 19.34
CA THR A 38 5.67 13.12 18.68
C THR A 38 4.99 14.10 17.73
N ASN A 39 4.75 13.65 16.50
CA ASN A 39 4.04 14.42 15.49
C ASN A 39 2.80 13.64 15.04
N VAL A 40 1.64 14.29 15.05
CA VAL A 40 0.41 13.73 14.48
C VAL A 40 0.15 14.43 13.14
N VAL A 41 0.21 13.66 12.06
CA VAL A 41 -0.05 14.13 10.71
C VAL A 41 -1.44 13.68 10.31
N THR A 42 -2.33 14.64 10.03
CA THR A 42 -3.70 14.42 9.58
C THR A 42 -3.79 14.68 8.08
N VAL A 43 -4.57 13.85 7.38
CA VAL A 43 -4.84 14.04 5.95
C VAL A 43 -5.72 15.29 5.74
N ASP A 44 -5.50 15.98 4.63
CA ASP A 44 -6.35 17.08 4.18
C ASP A 44 -7.21 16.69 2.96
N ALA A 45 -8.02 17.64 2.46
CA ALA A 45 -8.89 17.39 1.33
C ALA A 45 -8.14 17.06 0.03
N ALA A 46 -6.90 17.52 -0.13
CA ALA A 46 -6.08 17.20 -1.30
C ALA A 46 -5.57 15.75 -1.26
N GLY A 47 -5.30 15.23 -0.04
CA GLY A 47 -4.87 13.84 0.14
C GLY A 47 -6.03 12.84 0.18
N ALA A 48 -7.22 13.27 0.57
CA ALA A 48 -8.39 12.39 0.68
C ALA A 48 -9.67 13.11 0.22
N PRO A 49 -9.82 13.37 -1.08
CA PRO A 49 -10.96 14.12 -1.62
C PRO A 49 -12.30 13.43 -1.38
N ASP A 50 -12.31 12.10 -1.37
CA ASP A 50 -13.52 11.27 -1.25
C ASP A 50 -14.01 11.09 0.20
N LEU A 51 -13.22 11.51 1.19
CA LEU A 51 -13.60 11.47 2.59
C LEU A 51 -14.30 12.75 3.03
N THR A 52 -15.27 12.63 3.96
CA THR A 52 -15.86 13.81 4.62
C THR A 52 -14.83 14.51 5.51
N PRO A 53 -15.04 15.79 5.90
CA PRO A 53 -14.15 16.48 6.83
C PRO A 53 -13.94 15.71 8.15
N GLU A 54 -15.00 15.09 8.68
CA GLU A 54 -14.98 14.31 9.93
C GLU A 54 -14.16 13.02 9.76
N GLN A 55 -14.28 12.34 8.61
CA GLN A 55 -13.50 11.16 8.27
C GLN A 55 -12.02 11.52 8.09
N ARG A 56 -11.71 12.65 7.44
CA ARG A 56 -10.33 13.12 7.30
C ARG A 56 -9.65 13.38 8.65
N GLN A 57 -10.38 13.91 9.63
CA GLN A 57 -9.84 14.11 10.99
C GLN A 57 -9.48 12.80 11.69
N LYS A 58 -10.08 11.68 11.27
CA LYS A 58 -9.79 10.34 11.79
C LYS A 58 -8.68 9.62 11.01
N LEU A 59 -8.19 10.17 9.90
CA LEU A 59 -7.10 9.57 9.12
C LEU A 59 -5.78 10.25 9.49
N THR A 60 -5.03 9.61 10.39
CA THR A 60 -3.80 10.17 10.94
C THR A 60 -2.68 9.15 11.06
N ILE A 61 -1.43 9.60 10.95
CA ILE A 61 -0.23 8.87 11.34
C ILE A 61 0.45 9.58 12.51
N THR A 62 0.88 8.81 13.49
CA THR A 62 1.64 9.33 14.65
C THR A 62 3.11 8.95 14.50
N VAL A 63 3.95 9.92 14.12
CA VAL A 63 5.40 9.74 14.03
C VAL A 63 6.00 9.95 15.42
N LEU A 64 6.61 8.90 15.96
CA LEU A 64 7.23 8.91 17.29
C LEU A 64 8.62 9.55 17.26
N PRO A 65 9.10 10.10 18.39
CA PRO A 65 10.43 10.69 18.43
C PRO A 65 11.54 9.64 18.26
N ASN A 66 12.65 10.04 17.66
CA ASN A 66 13.85 9.22 17.43
C ASN A 66 13.61 7.96 16.56
N THR A 67 12.59 7.97 15.70
CA THR A 67 12.25 6.81 14.87
C THR A 67 12.56 6.97 13.39
N MET A 68 12.79 8.20 12.90
CA MET A 68 13.03 8.47 11.48
C MET A 68 14.48 8.21 11.10
N ILE A 69 14.68 7.26 10.18
CA ILE A 69 15.99 6.96 9.57
C ILE A 69 15.94 7.32 8.09
N GLY A 70 16.97 8.00 7.64
CA GLY A 70 17.11 8.40 6.24
C GLY A 70 17.61 7.28 5.32
N SER A 71 17.56 7.54 4.01
CA SER A 71 17.98 6.58 2.99
C SER A 71 19.47 6.22 3.04
N ASN A 72 20.28 7.04 3.69
CA ASN A 72 21.70 6.78 3.96
C ASN A 72 21.94 6.04 5.29
N SER A 73 20.88 5.46 5.88
CA SER A 73 20.89 4.72 7.15
C SER A 73 21.28 5.56 8.38
N GLY A 74 21.21 6.89 8.28
CA GLY A 74 21.44 7.79 9.40
C GLY A 74 20.12 8.33 9.97
N PRO A 75 20.10 8.71 11.28
CA PRO A 75 18.94 9.35 11.89
C PRO A 75 18.70 10.73 11.25
N LEU A 76 17.43 11.07 11.04
CA LEU A 76 17.00 12.37 10.53
C LEU A 76 16.55 13.25 11.70
N PHE A 77 16.89 14.55 11.67
CA PHE A 77 16.38 15.52 12.65
C PHE A 77 14.95 15.98 12.33
N SER A 78 14.63 16.04 11.05
CA SER A 78 13.31 16.46 10.54
C SER A 78 13.05 15.79 9.19
N GLY A 79 11.78 15.79 8.80
CA GLY A 79 11.34 15.25 7.53
C GLY A 79 9.97 15.82 7.15
N GLN A 80 9.37 15.21 6.15
CA GLN A 80 8.00 15.49 5.75
C GLN A 80 7.24 14.17 5.59
N VAL A 81 5.99 14.15 6.04
CA VAL A 81 5.11 13.00 5.92
C VAL A 81 3.77 13.46 5.37
N GLY A 82 3.22 12.71 4.45
CA GLY A 82 1.89 12.95 3.88
C GLY A 82 1.12 11.65 3.72
N ILE A 83 -0.20 11.75 3.74
CA ILE A 83 -1.12 10.64 3.55
C ILE A 83 -2.02 10.97 2.36
N SER A 84 -2.29 10.00 1.50
CA SER A 84 -3.33 10.07 0.48
C SER A 84 -4.13 8.79 0.44
N THR A 85 -5.43 8.89 0.17
CA THR A 85 -6.26 7.73 -0.16
C THR A 85 -5.88 7.18 -1.53
N VAL A 86 -6.07 5.89 -1.71
CA VAL A 86 -5.79 5.18 -2.98
C VAL A 86 -7.10 4.53 -3.45
N PRO A 87 -7.50 4.76 -4.71
CA PRO A 87 -8.66 4.09 -5.28
C PRO A 87 -8.53 2.56 -5.20
N SER A 88 -9.57 1.89 -4.71
CA SER A 88 -9.57 0.44 -4.47
C SER A 88 -9.31 -0.39 -5.73
N GLU A 89 -9.68 0.12 -6.91
CA GLU A 89 -9.40 -0.52 -8.19
C GLU A 89 -7.91 -0.65 -8.51
N LEU A 90 -7.06 0.20 -7.93
CA LEU A 90 -5.61 0.16 -8.13
C LEU A 90 -4.92 -0.91 -7.27
N VAL A 91 -5.56 -1.34 -6.18
CA VAL A 91 -4.98 -2.30 -5.22
C VAL A 91 -5.58 -3.70 -5.34
N ARG A 92 -6.69 -3.85 -6.05
CA ARG A 92 -7.43 -5.12 -6.14
C ARG A 92 -6.55 -6.32 -6.48
N ASP A 93 -5.63 -6.16 -7.41
CA ASP A 93 -4.76 -7.25 -7.87
C ASP A 93 -3.55 -7.49 -6.95
N MET A 94 -3.37 -6.65 -5.93
CA MET A 94 -2.28 -6.74 -4.96
C MET A 94 -2.73 -7.32 -3.63
N LEU A 95 -4.03 -7.60 -3.46
CA LEU A 95 -4.56 -8.14 -2.22
C LEU A 95 -3.99 -9.54 -1.93
N PRO A 96 -3.82 -9.90 -0.65
CA PRO A 96 -3.45 -11.25 -0.26
C PRO A 96 -4.44 -12.28 -0.84
N PRO A 97 -3.98 -13.50 -1.17
CA PRO A 97 -4.89 -14.58 -1.58
C PRO A 97 -5.97 -14.81 -0.52
N GLY A 98 -7.23 -14.90 -0.97
CA GLY A 98 -8.38 -15.10 -0.07
C GLY A 98 -8.99 -13.82 0.48
N VAL A 99 -8.38 -12.66 0.30
CA VAL A 99 -8.99 -11.36 0.61
C VAL A 99 -9.78 -10.91 -0.63
N LEU A 100 -11.06 -11.18 -0.62
CA LEU A 100 -11.98 -10.77 -1.69
C LEU A 100 -12.78 -9.52 -1.35
N GLN A 101 -12.57 -8.97 -0.16
CA GLN A 101 -13.37 -7.90 0.38
C GLN A 101 -12.84 -6.53 0.00
N HIS A 102 -13.73 -5.56 0.11
CA HIS A 102 -13.39 -4.15 -0.05
C HIS A 102 -12.34 -3.74 0.97
N THR A 103 -11.26 -3.10 0.49
CA THR A 103 -10.20 -2.53 1.32
C THR A 103 -10.36 -1.02 1.38
N PHE A 104 -9.82 -0.41 2.44
CA PHE A 104 -9.58 1.01 2.51
C PHE A 104 -8.08 1.25 2.47
N ASP A 105 -7.63 1.79 1.37
CA ASP A 105 -6.21 1.87 1.04
C ASP A 105 -5.70 3.31 1.05
N ILE A 106 -4.47 3.46 1.51
CA ILE A 106 -3.75 4.72 1.58
C ILE A 106 -2.33 4.55 1.05
N THR A 107 -1.71 5.67 0.69
CA THR A 107 -0.26 5.76 0.56
C THR A 107 0.29 6.74 1.59
N VAL A 108 1.34 6.34 2.28
CA VAL A 108 2.14 7.19 3.15
C VAL A 108 3.40 7.59 2.39
N GLN A 109 3.57 8.90 2.20
CA GLN A 109 4.71 9.48 1.51
C GLN A 109 5.60 10.19 2.52
N ALA A 110 6.88 9.86 2.52
CA ALA A 110 7.85 10.44 3.45
C ALA A 110 9.21 10.63 2.75
N PRO A 111 9.33 11.67 1.89
CA PRO A 111 10.56 11.89 1.13
C PRO A 111 11.79 11.97 2.03
N GLY A 112 12.82 11.18 1.71
CA GLY A 112 14.06 11.11 2.48
C GLY A 112 14.02 10.19 3.71
N ILE A 113 12.84 9.78 4.18
CA ILE A 113 12.69 8.79 5.25
C ILE A 113 12.64 7.40 4.62
N ALA A 114 13.54 6.52 5.02
CA ALA A 114 13.57 5.13 4.56
C ALA A 114 12.75 4.22 5.47
N VAL A 115 12.85 4.44 6.78
CA VAL A 115 12.21 3.57 7.77
C VAL A 115 11.85 4.33 9.04
N PHE A 116 10.79 3.91 9.70
CA PHE A 116 10.47 4.23 11.09
C PHE A 116 10.88 3.03 11.95
N THR A 117 11.88 3.20 12.82
CA THR A 117 12.45 2.10 13.64
C THR A 117 11.45 1.54 14.67
N THR A 118 10.48 2.33 15.05
CA THR A 118 9.30 1.89 15.79
C THR A 118 8.09 2.11 14.89
N PRO A 119 7.21 1.11 14.72
CA PRO A 119 6.02 1.27 13.90
C PRO A 119 5.23 2.53 14.27
N ALA A 120 5.02 3.41 13.30
CA ALA A 120 4.25 4.64 13.49
C ALA A 120 2.75 4.30 13.52
N PRO A 121 2.06 4.49 14.66
CA PRO A 121 0.63 4.15 14.77
C PRO A 121 -0.21 4.92 13.77
N MET A 122 -1.23 4.24 13.24
CA MET A 122 -2.22 4.80 12.33
C MET A 122 -3.60 4.80 12.96
N THR A 123 -4.37 5.84 12.67
CA THR A 123 -5.81 5.87 12.89
C THR A 123 -6.51 6.10 11.56
N PHE A 124 -7.58 5.38 11.32
CA PHE A 124 -8.40 5.42 10.11
C PHE A 124 -9.85 5.74 10.47
N PRO A 125 -10.64 6.37 9.57
CA PRO A 125 -12.10 6.40 9.75
C PRO A 125 -12.66 4.98 9.61
N ASN A 126 -13.70 4.66 10.38
CA ASN A 126 -14.40 3.38 10.28
C ASN A 126 -15.35 3.37 9.06
N VAL A 127 -14.77 3.32 7.86
CA VAL A 127 -15.55 3.30 6.59
C VAL A 127 -16.33 1.99 6.38
N PHE A 128 -16.01 0.95 7.15
CA PHE A 128 -16.67 -0.36 7.08
C PHE A 128 -17.90 -0.44 7.95
N ASN A 129 -18.21 0.57 8.77
CA ASN A 129 -19.24 0.54 9.79
C ASN A 129 -19.15 -0.70 10.71
N ALA A 130 -17.93 -1.16 10.97
CA ALA A 130 -17.68 -2.30 11.83
C ALA A 130 -18.03 -1.94 13.28
N ALA A 131 -18.55 -2.93 14.04
CA ALA A 131 -18.95 -2.72 15.42
C ALA A 131 -17.73 -2.36 16.32
N PRO A 132 -17.93 -1.57 17.40
CA PRO A 132 -16.90 -1.28 18.37
C PRO A 132 -16.17 -2.55 18.85
N GLY A 133 -14.85 -2.49 18.98
CA GLY A 133 -14.01 -3.61 19.39
C GLY A 133 -13.73 -4.65 18.29
N THR A 134 -14.32 -4.52 17.10
CA THR A 134 -13.99 -5.39 15.96
C THR A 134 -12.53 -5.22 15.57
N LYS A 135 -11.85 -6.34 15.31
CA LYS A 135 -10.49 -6.37 14.78
C LYS A 135 -10.53 -6.38 13.26
N LEU A 136 -9.75 -5.53 12.63
CA LEU A 136 -9.50 -5.51 11.19
C LEU A 136 -8.03 -5.88 10.93
N ASN A 137 -7.76 -6.40 9.74
CA ASN A 137 -6.37 -6.63 9.32
C ASN A 137 -5.75 -5.33 8.82
N PHE A 138 -4.54 -5.04 9.28
CA PHE A 138 -3.69 -3.97 8.76
C PHE A 138 -2.76 -4.53 7.69
N LEU A 139 -2.76 -3.88 6.53
CA LEU A 139 -2.02 -4.32 5.35
C LEU A 139 -0.87 -3.36 5.06
N SER A 140 0.26 -3.92 4.64
CA SER A 140 1.40 -3.18 4.10
C SER A 140 1.86 -3.77 2.78
N PHE A 141 2.37 -2.94 1.89
CA PHE A 141 2.90 -3.39 0.60
C PHE A 141 4.30 -4.01 0.77
N ASP A 142 4.41 -5.28 0.41
CA ASP A 142 5.68 -6.00 0.36
C ASP A 142 6.31 -5.84 -1.04
N HIS A 143 7.42 -5.13 -1.10
CA HIS A 143 8.16 -4.88 -2.34
C HIS A 143 8.78 -6.15 -2.94
N THR A 144 8.99 -7.21 -2.15
CA THR A 144 9.57 -8.47 -2.61
C THR A 144 8.55 -9.27 -3.41
N THR A 145 7.31 -9.32 -2.91
CA THR A 145 6.23 -10.07 -3.55
C THR A 145 5.37 -9.24 -4.47
N GLY A 146 5.46 -7.90 -4.39
CA GLY A 146 4.61 -6.97 -5.13
C GLY A 146 3.14 -7.01 -4.68
N ARG A 147 2.87 -7.38 -3.43
CA ARG A 147 1.53 -7.56 -2.89
C ARG A 147 1.36 -6.84 -1.55
N LEU A 148 0.12 -6.55 -1.21
CA LEU A 148 -0.24 -6.22 0.15
C LEU A 148 -0.21 -7.50 0.99
N VAL A 149 0.40 -7.43 2.17
CA VAL A 149 0.47 -8.52 3.15
C VAL A 149 -0.16 -8.05 4.46
N ILE A 150 -0.73 -8.99 5.22
CA ILE A 150 -1.21 -8.69 6.58
C ILE A 150 0.00 -8.54 7.48
N GLU A 151 0.21 -7.35 8.01
CA GLU A 151 1.33 -7.02 8.89
C GLU A 151 0.91 -6.98 10.37
N GLY A 152 -0.39 -6.83 10.62
CA GLY A 152 -0.92 -6.81 11.98
C GLY A 152 -2.42 -6.55 11.99
N THR A 153 -2.91 -6.07 13.13
CA THR A 153 -4.32 -5.78 13.33
C THR A 153 -4.57 -4.34 13.78
N ALA A 154 -5.81 -3.90 13.59
CA ALA A 154 -6.32 -2.64 14.06
C ALA A 154 -7.69 -2.84 14.71
N THR A 155 -8.03 -2.05 15.70
CA THR A 155 -9.26 -2.19 16.50
C THR A 155 -10.17 -0.99 16.31
N VAL A 156 -11.45 -1.27 16.12
CA VAL A 156 -12.51 -0.24 16.09
C VAL A 156 -12.67 0.37 17.47
N SER A 157 -12.67 1.71 17.52
CA SER A 157 -12.85 2.49 18.76
C SER A 157 -14.21 2.23 19.43
N ALA A 158 -14.32 2.55 20.72
CA ALA A 158 -15.52 2.34 21.50
C ALA A 158 -16.74 3.14 20.97
N ASP A 159 -16.48 4.30 20.34
CA ASP A 159 -17.52 5.12 19.70
C ASP A 159 -17.91 4.64 18.29
N GLY A 160 -17.19 3.63 17.75
CA GLY A 160 -17.42 3.10 16.42
C GLY A 160 -16.97 4.01 15.27
N LEU A 161 -16.32 5.16 15.53
CA LEU A 161 -16.04 6.17 14.51
C LEU A 161 -14.66 6.04 13.88
N SER A 162 -13.73 5.35 14.51
CA SER A 162 -12.36 5.19 14.03
C SER A 162 -11.84 3.77 14.24
N VAL A 163 -10.73 3.47 13.56
CA VAL A 163 -9.99 2.22 13.68
C VAL A 163 -8.54 2.57 13.92
N SER A 164 -7.95 2.09 15.00
CA SER A 164 -6.53 2.35 15.29
C SER A 164 -5.72 1.06 15.23
N THR A 165 -4.51 1.14 14.68
CA THR A 165 -3.58 0.01 14.71
C THR A 165 -3.30 -0.41 16.14
N ASP A 166 -3.23 -1.71 16.36
CA ASP A 166 -2.95 -2.26 17.70
C ASP A 166 -1.50 -1.98 18.13
N PRO A 167 -1.20 -2.03 19.42
CA PRO A 167 0.17 -1.84 19.92
C PRO A 167 1.17 -2.74 19.20
N GLY A 168 2.25 -2.14 18.70
CA GLY A 168 3.27 -2.85 17.91
C GLY A 168 2.97 -2.96 16.41
N THR A 169 1.76 -2.56 15.98
CA THR A 169 1.37 -2.49 14.57
C THR A 169 1.38 -1.03 14.11
N GLY A 170 1.85 -0.77 12.90
CA GLY A 170 1.88 0.56 12.29
C GLY A 170 2.79 0.62 11.08
N ILE A 171 3.03 1.83 10.61
CA ILE A 171 3.88 2.08 9.45
C ILE A 171 5.35 1.92 9.83
N THR A 172 6.04 0.98 9.21
CA THR A 172 7.50 0.82 9.32
C THR A 172 8.25 1.43 8.14
N HIS A 173 7.63 1.44 6.96
CA HIS A 173 8.20 2.02 5.74
C HIS A 173 7.15 2.89 5.05
N PRO A 174 7.53 4.02 4.44
CA PRO A 174 6.65 4.74 3.53
C PRO A 174 6.17 3.81 2.44
N GLY A 175 4.90 3.93 2.06
CA GLY A 175 4.36 2.99 1.09
C GLY A 175 2.85 2.92 1.07
N TRP A 176 2.34 1.86 0.45
CA TRP A 176 0.93 1.55 0.44
C TRP A 176 0.57 0.69 1.63
N HIS A 177 -0.51 1.08 2.25
CA HIS A 177 -1.06 0.42 3.42
C HIS A 177 -2.58 0.42 3.32
N GLY A 178 -3.22 -0.43 4.09
CA GLY A 178 -4.68 -0.46 4.07
C GLY A 178 -5.26 -1.21 5.25
N LEU A 179 -6.59 -1.17 5.31
CA LEU A 179 -7.39 -1.97 6.21
C LEU A 179 -8.31 -2.88 5.39
N THR A 180 -8.53 -4.09 5.89
CA THR A 180 -9.57 -4.98 5.41
C THR A 180 -10.33 -5.56 6.59
N PRO A 181 -11.66 -5.74 6.50
CA PRO A 181 -12.41 -6.48 7.51
C PRO A 181 -11.78 -7.84 7.75
N PRO A 182 -11.86 -8.41 8.97
CA PRO A 182 -11.49 -9.80 9.19
C PRO A 182 -12.36 -10.66 8.28
N GLY A 183 -11.78 -11.73 7.73
CA GLY A 183 -12.53 -12.73 7.02
C GLY A 183 -13.69 -13.21 7.87
N GLY A 184 -14.91 -13.27 7.32
CA GLY A 184 -16.05 -13.81 8.01
C GLY A 184 -15.91 -15.32 8.21
N PRO A 185 -16.64 -15.93 9.17
CA PRO A 185 -16.61 -17.38 9.42
C PRO A 185 -17.04 -18.19 8.18
N ASN A 186 -17.58 -17.55 7.16
CA ASN A 186 -17.99 -18.17 5.89
C ASN A 186 -17.02 -17.82 4.73
N ASP A 187 -15.94 -17.09 4.98
CA ASP A 187 -14.94 -16.90 3.95
C ASP A 187 -14.27 -18.27 3.68
N PRO A 188 -14.20 -18.71 2.43
CA PRO A 188 -13.54 -19.96 2.13
C PRO A 188 -12.10 -19.87 2.66
N PRO A 189 -11.59 -20.90 3.35
CA PRO A 189 -10.20 -20.94 3.75
C PRO A 189 -9.34 -20.76 2.51
N CYS A 190 -8.27 -19.97 2.63
CA CYS A 190 -7.29 -19.78 1.55
C CYS A 190 -6.98 -21.16 0.96
N ASP A 191 -7.44 -21.44 -0.26
CA ASP A 191 -7.12 -22.70 -0.92
C ASP A 191 -5.63 -22.68 -1.27
N PRO A 192 -4.77 -23.44 -0.57
CA PRO A 192 -3.35 -23.51 -0.91
C PRO A 192 -3.12 -24.16 -2.29
N LYS A 193 -4.19 -24.70 -2.89
CA LYS A 193 -4.19 -25.29 -4.25
C LYS A 193 -4.83 -24.37 -5.29
N ALA A 194 -5.31 -23.18 -4.90
CA ALA A 194 -5.76 -22.20 -5.89
C ALA A 194 -4.65 -22.02 -6.93
N PRO A 195 -4.94 -22.10 -8.23
CA PRO A 195 -3.93 -21.97 -9.27
C PRO A 195 -3.13 -20.68 -9.01
N ARG A 196 -1.86 -20.84 -8.70
CA ARG A 196 -0.96 -19.68 -8.66
C ARG A 196 -0.96 -19.18 -10.09
N ASP A 197 -1.34 -17.92 -10.25
CA ASP A 197 -1.27 -17.28 -11.57
C ASP A 197 0.22 -17.15 -11.94
N VAL A 198 0.74 -18.24 -12.52
CA VAL A 198 2.16 -18.36 -12.93
C VAL A 198 2.51 -17.46 -14.10
N ASP A 199 1.51 -16.85 -14.74
CA ASP A 199 1.70 -15.91 -15.84
C ASP A 199 2.02 -14.47 -15.35
N ARG A 200 2.05 -14.23 -14.03
CA ARG A 200 2.49 -12.95 -13.50
C ARG A 200 4.00 -12.88 -13.53
N LEU A 201 4.52 -12.18 -14.52
CA LEU A 201 5.95 -11.86 -14.60
C LEU A 201 6.41 -11.15 -13.32
N PRO A 202 7.59 -11.50 -12.80
CA PRO A 202 8.14 -10.83 -11.63
C PRO A 202 8.27 -9.32 -11.89
N ILE A 203 7.84 -8.50 -10.92
CA ILE A 203 8.06 -7.07 -10.96
C ILE A 203 9.54 -6.85 -10.67
N VAL A 204 10.30 -6.44 -11.68
CA VAL A 204 11.68 -6.02 -11.48
C VAL A 204 11.66 -4.60 -10.96
N VAL A 205 11.86 -4.44 -9.65
CA VAL A 205 12.09 -3.13 -9.02
C VAL A 205 13.56 -2.81 -9.14
N THR A 206 13.91 -1.84 -9.99
CA THR A 206 15.28 -1.33 -10.04
C THR A 206 15.52 -0.48 -8.80
N ALA A 207 16.44 -0.91 -7.95
CA ALA A 207 16.85 -0.16 -6.77
C ALA A 207 17.43 1.20 -7.20
N GLY A 208 16.82 2.30 -6.77
CA GLY A 208 17.36 3.64 -7.01
C GLY A 208 16.35 4.78 -7.06
N LEU A 209 15.06 4.52 -7.17
CA LEU A 209 14.03 5.56 -7.16
C LEU A 209 13.06 5.30 -6.02
N GLN A 210 12.99 6.20 -5.06
CA GLN A 210 12.07 6.20 -3.92
C GLN A 210 10.61 6.49 -4.33
N ASN A 211 10.20 6.02 -5.50
CA ASN A 211 8.86 6.16 -6.00
C ASN A 211 8.24 4.77 -6.10
N GLN A 212 7.12 4.60 -5.46
CA GLN A 212 6.38 3.36 -5.47
C GLN A 212 5.77 3.15 -6.85
N PHE A 213 6.14 2.04 -7.48
CA PHE A 213 5.65 1.66 -8.80
C PHE A 213 4.54 0.62 -8.67
N PHE A 214 3.44 0.84 -9.34
CA PHE A 214 2.35 -0.13 -9.47
C PHE A 214 2.19 -0.53 -10.92
N VAL A 215 2.15 -1.83 -11.15
CA VAL A 215 1.92 -2.40 -12.48
C VAL A 215 0.49 -2.95 -12.53
N LYS A 216 -0.34 -2.37 -13.38
CA LYS A 216 -1.69 -2.90 -13.64
C LYS A 216 -1.58 -4.16 -14.50
N PRO A 217 -2.07 -5.34 -14.06
CA PRO A 217 -2.09 -6.51 -14.92
C PRO A 217 -3.08 -6.32 -16.07
N GLU A 218 -2.67 -6.69 -17.29
CA GLU A 218 -3.60 -6.78 -18.43
C GLU A 218 -4.53 -7.98 -18.23
N THR A 219 -5.82 -7.72 -18.18
CA THR A 219 -6.83 -8.78 -18.27
C THR A 219 -6.87 -9.32 -19.68
N LYS A 220 -6.31 -10.50 -19.91
CA LYS A 220 -6.46 -11.24 -21.15
C LYS A 220 -7.91 -11.70 -21.26
N LYS A 221 -8.70 -11.09 -22.14
CA LYS A 221 -10.03 -11.61 -22.51
C LYS A 221 -9.81 -12.99 -23.17
N LEU A 222 -10.16 -14.04 -22.45
CA LEU A 222 -10.32 -15.36 -23.05
C LEU A 222 -11.49 -15.27 -24.04
N ARG A 223 -11.25 -15.56 -25.31
CA ARG A 223 -12.33 -15.78 -26.29
C ARG A 223 -12.93 -17.16 -26.00
N PRO A 224 -14.25 -17.28 -25.96
CA PRO A 224 -14.87 -18.60 -25.92
C PRO A 224 -14.59 -19.34 -27.24
N GLN A 225 -14.24 -20.59 -27.12
CA GLN A 225 -14.25 -21.53 -28.25
C GLN A 225 -15.68 -22.01 -28.49
#